data_8e6c79c5aa6871117e753a6301e81aec
#
_entry.id   8e6c79c5aa6871117e753a6301e81aec
#
_cell.length_a   1.000
_cell.length_b   1.000
_cell.length_c   1.000
_cell.angle_alpha   90.00
_cell.angle_beta   90.00
_cell.angle_gamma   90.00
#
_symmetry.space_group_name_H-M   'P 1'
#
loop_
_entity.id
_entity.type
_entity.pdbx_description
1 polymer ?
#
loop_
_entity_poly.entity_id
_entity_poly.type
_entity_poly.pdbx_seq_one_letter_code
_entity_poly.pdbx_strand_id
1 'polypeptide(L)'
;MEFDYIIAGAGSAGCVLANRLSASGRYQVLLLEAGPKDRYPWLHIPIGYAKTMFHPRYNWRYYTEPDPGMNGRSIYWPRGKVLGGSSAINGLIYVRGQAEDYESWAHMGNQGWSWREVLPYFIRSERNVRGADSFHGGTG
;
A
#
# COMPACT_ATOMS: atom_id res chain seq x y z
N MET A 1 -19.83 10.47 19.98
CA MET A 1 -18.43 10.72 19.57
C MET A 1 -18.49 11.37 18.20
N GLU A 2 -17.81 12.48 18.04
CA GLU A 2 -17.66 13.15 16.75
C GLU A 2 -16.22 12.94 16.27
N PHE A 3 -16.06 12.82 14.98
CA PHE A 3 -14.75 12.65 14.34
C PHE A 3 -14.59 13.70 13.24
N ASP A 4 -13.41 14.30 13.14
CA ASP A 4 -13.08 15.24 12.07
C ASP A 4 -12.82 14.52 10.74
N TYR A 5 -12.26 13.30 10.82
CA TYR A 5 -11.94 12.47 9.65
C TYR A 5 -12.31 11.02 9.89
N ILE A 6 -12.88 10.39 8.84
CA ILE A 6 -13.13 8.95 8.80
C ILE A 6 -12.32 8.37 7.64
N ILE A 7 -11.43 7.44 7.94
CA ILE A 7 -10.59 6.76 6.97
C ILE A 7 -11.09 5.32 6.81
N ALA A 8 -11.50 4.96 5.62
CA ALA A 8 -11.96 3.61 5.29
C ALA A 8 -10.80 2.76 4.75
N GLY A 9 -10.40 1.76 5.52
CA GLY A 9 -9.31 0.84 5.23
C GLY A 9 -8.00 1.21 5.92
N ALA A 10 -7.50 0.29 6.75
CA ALA A 10 -6.21 0.42 7.44
C ALA A 10 -5.08 -0.28 6.67
N GLY A 11 -5.03 -0.10 5.36
CA GLY A 11 -3.89 -0.45 4.52
C GLY A 11 -2.78 0.59 4.61
N SER A 12 -1.75 0.48 3.76
CA SER A 12 -0.58 1.37 3.78
C SER A 12 -0.97 2.85 3.72
N ALA A 13 -1.85 3.25 2.80
CA ALA A 13 -2.28 4.63 2.66
C ALA A 13 -3.12 5.12 3.85
N GLY A 14 -4.09 4.31 4.30
CA GLY A 14 -4.96 4.67 5.42
C GLY A 14 -4.20 4.81 6.73
N CYS A 15 -3.22 3.93 6.99
CA CYS A 15 -2.35 4.04 8.16
C CYS A 15 -1.50 5.32 8.14
N VAL A 16 -0.96 5.70 6.97
CA VAL A 16 -0.21 6.96 6.81
C VAL A 16 -1.11 8.16 7.06
N LEU A 17 -2.30 8.19 6.46
CA LEU A 17 -3.27 9.27 6.66
C LEU A 17 -3.68 9.39 8.14
N ALA A 18 -4.02 8.26 8.77
CA ALA A 18 -4.39 8.25 10.18
C ALA A 18 -3.27 8.82 11.07
N ASN A 19 -2.04 8.38 10.85
CA ASN A 19 -0.88 8.88 11.58
C ASN A 19 -0.66 10.37 11.37
N ARG A 20 -0.66 10.85 10.13
CA ARG A 20 -0.35 12.25 9.82
C ARG A 20 -1.45 13.21 10.26
N LEU A 21 -2.72 12.87 10.09
CA LEU A 21 -3.84 13.71 10.50
C LEU A 21 -3.96 13.80 12.02
N SER A 22 -3.68 12.71 12.75
CA SER A 22 -3.76 12.70 14.21
C SER A 22 -2.50 13.26 14.92
N ALA A 23 -1.36 13.35 14.22
CA ALA A 23 -0.06 13.70 14.82
C ALA A 23 -0.04 15.03 15.58
N SER A 24 -0.83 16.01 15.15
CA SER A 24 -0.92 17.31 15.82
C SER A 24 -1.79 17.32 17.08
N GLY A 25 -2.57 16.27 17.32
CA GLY A 25 -3.60 16.21 18.36
C GLY A 25 -4.81 17.11 18.12
N ARG A 26 -4.87 17.83 16.99
CA ARG A 26 -5.96 18.79 16.66
C ARG A 26 -7.20 18.08 16.13
N TYR A 27 -7.04 16.92 15.52
CA TYR A 27 -8.10 16.20 14.83
C TYR A 27 -8.35 14.83 15.46
N GLN A 28 -9.62 14.49 15.61
CA GLN A 28 -10.06 13.16 15.98
C GLN A 28 -10.25 12.34 14.69
N VAL A 29 -9.49 11.28 14.55
CA VAL A 29 -9.47 10.45 13.33
C VAL A 29 -10.02 9.06 13.64
N LEU A 30 -11.06 8.64 12.93
CA LEU A 30 -11.57 7.29 12.96
C LEU A 30 -10.98 6.49 11.80
N LEU A 31 -10.27 5.42 12.12
CA LEU A 31 -9.75 4.45 11.15
C LEU A 31 -10.61 3.18 11.20
N LEU A 32 -11.28 2.86 10.09
CA LEU A 32 -12.10 1.67 9.94
C LEU A 32 -11.34 0.60 9.15
N GLU A 33 -11.34 -0.64 9.64
CA GLU A 33 -10.77 -1.79 8.95
C GLU A 33 -11.76 -2.96 8.95
N ALA A 34 -11.94 -3.57 7.77
CA ALA A 34 -12.86 -4.70 7.60
C ALA A 34 -12.30 -6.02 8.17
N GLY A 35 -10.98 -6.11 8.23
CA GLY A 35 -10.28 -7.29 8.73
C GLY A 35 -9.97 -7.23 10.22
N PRO A 36 -9.48 -8.32 10.79
CA PRO A 36 -9.06 -8.38 12.18
C PRO A 36 -7.72 -7.67 12.39
N LYS A 37 -7.32 -7.56 13.67
CA LYS A 37 -5.95 -7.20 14.05
C LYS A 37 -4.97 -8.25 13.53
N ASP A 38 -3.76 -7.82 13.23
CA ASP A 38 -2.64 -8.59 12.65
C ASP A 38 -1.96 -9.55 13.63
N ARG A 39 -2.73 -10.23 14.46
CA ARG A 39 -2.21 -11.13 15.51
C ARG A 39 -1.81 -12.54 15.02
N TYR A 40 -2.03 -12.84 13.75
CA TYR A 40 -1.68 -14.14 13.19
C TYR A 40 -0.17 -14.23 12.95
N PRO A 41 0.53 -15.19 13.58
CA PRO A 41 2.01 -15.22 13.55
C PRO A 41 2.62 -15.20 12.16
N TRP A 42 1.97 -15.83 11.18
CA TRP A 42 2.45 -15.88 9.80
C TRP A 42 2.41 -14.53 9.06
N LEU A 43 1.71 -13.53 9.59
CA LEU A 43 1.77 -12.15 9.08
C LEU A 43 3.10 -11.46 9.41
N HIS A 44 3.80 -11.94 10.44
CA HIS A 44 5.04 -11.36 10.95
C HIS A 44 6.30 -12.15 10.56
N ILE A 45 6.14 -13.25 9.84
CA ILE A 45 7.23 -14.11 9.37
C ILE A 45 7.35 -13.96 7.86
N PRO A 46 8.50 -13.53 7.30
CA PRO A 46 8.63 -13.24 5.88
C PRO A 46 8.12 -14.32 4.94
N ILE A 47 8.46 -15.59 5.18
CA ILE A 47 7.95 -16.72 4.37
C ILE A 47 6.45 -16.97 4.55
N GLY A 48 5.82 -16.35 5.54
CA GLY A 48 4.40 -16.51 5.86
C GLY A 48 3.46 -16.00 4.76
N TYR A 49 3.94 -15.15 3.84
CA TYR A 49 3.13 -14.66 2.71
C TYR A 49 2.53 -15.81 1.90
N ALA A 50 3.24 -16.92 1.73
CA ALA A 50 2.74 -18.11 1.02
C ALA A 50 1.51 -18.73 1.67
N LYS A 51 1.33 -18.56 3.00
CA LYS A 51 0.15 -19.00 3.73
C LYS A 51 -0.94 -17.91 3.78
N THR A 52 -0.54 -16.67 3.95
CA THR A 52 -1.49 -15.56 4.16
C THR A 52 -2.18 -15.15 2.88
N MET A 53 -1.53 -15.28 1.71
CA MET A 53 -2.10 -14.91 0.43
C MET A 53 -3.32 -15.76 0.01
N PHE A 54 -3.54 -16.92 0.63
CA PHE A 54 -4.72 -17.77 0.39
C PHE A 54 -5.64 -17.86 1.61
N HIS A 55 -5.29 -17.22 2.71
CA HIS A 55 -5.99 -17.40 3.98
C HIS A 55 -7.34 -16.68 3.99
N PRO A 56 -8.49 -17.39 4.20
CA PRO A 56 -9.83 -16.81 4.03
C PRO A 56 -10.17 -15.69 5.00
N ARG A 57 -9.54 -15.65 6.16
CA ARG A 57 -9.77 -14.62 7.19
C ARG A 57 -9.00 -13.33 6.95
N TYR A 58 -7.79 -13.43 6.35
CA TYR A 58 -6.86 -12.30 6.22
C TYR A 58 -6.74 -11.80 4.77
N ASN A 59 -7.52 -12.38 3.85
CA ASN A 59 -7.49 -12.06 2.43
C ASN A 59 -8.91 -12.05 1.85
N TRP A 60 -9.22 -11.05 1.01
CA TRP A 60 -10.46 -10.96 0.28
C TRP A 60 -10.62 -12.02 -0.80
N ARG A 61 -9.51 -12.54 -1.33
CA ARG A 61 -9.44 -13.61 -2.34
C ARG A 61 -10.23 -13.28 -3.61
N TYR A 62 -10.04 -12.08 -4.13
CA TYR A 62 -10.68 -11.67 -5.37
C TYR A 62 -10.12 -12.42 -6.57
N TYR A 63 -10.88 -12.40 -7.64
CA TYR A 63 -10.47 -12.81 -8.97
C TYR A 63 -10.79 -11.68 -9.94
N THR A 64 -9.97 -11.53 -10.99
CA THR A 64 -10.28 -10.62 -12.08
C THR A 64 -11.44 -11.18 -12.91
N GLU A 65 -12.15 -10.29 -13.62
CA GLU A 65 -12.98 -10.73 -14.73
C GLU A 65 -12.09 -11.44 -15.78
N PRO A 66 -12.66 -12.38 -16.56
CA PRO A 66 -11.94 -12.98 -17.68
C PRO A 66 -11.44 -11.92 -18.68
N ASP A 67 -10.15 -11.92 -18.96
CA ASP A 67 -9.53 -10.94 -19.86
C ASP A 67 -9.21 -11.59 -21.21
N PRO A 68 -9.76 -11.10 -22.34
CA PRO A 68 -9.44 -11.59 -23.69
C PRO A 68 -7.94 -11.53 -24.00
N GLY A 69 -7.23 -10.48 -23.56
CA GLY A 69 -5.78 -10.33 -23.72
C GLY A 69 -4.95 -11.37 -22.96
N MET A 70 -5.59 -12.11 -22.05
CA MET A 70 -5.00 -13.20 -21.27
C MET A 70 -5.63 -14.55 -21.58
N ASN A 71 -6.09 -14.76 -22.82
CA ASN A 71 -6.77 -15.98 -23.27
C ASN A 71 -8.03 -16.33 -22.45
N GLY A 72 -8.80 -15.33 -22.04
CA GLY A 72 -10.02 -15.49 -21.26
C GLY A 72 -9.79 -15.96 -19.81
N ARG A 73 -8.58 -15.88 -19.31
CA ARG A 73 -8.28 -16.32 -17.94
C ARG A 73 -8.76 -15.30 -16.91
N SER A 74 -9.31 -15.80 -15.82
CA SER A 74 -9.52 -15.09 -14.57
C SER A 74 -8.31 -15.33 -13.65
N ILE A 75 -7.74 -14.26 -13.13
CA ILE A 75 -6.52 -14.30 -12.31
C ILE A 75 -6.88 -14.09 -10.85
N TYR A 76 -6.32 -14.92 -9.99
CA TYR A 76 -6.41 -14.74 -8.55
C TYR A 76 -5.72 -13.44 -8.13
N TRP A 77 -6.47 -12.60 -7.40
CA TRP A 77 -6.02 -11.25 -7.04
C TRP A 77 -6.09 -11.05 -5.52
N PRO A 78 -5.06 -11.47 -4.77
CA PRO A 78 -5.05 -11.36 -3.32
C PRO A 78 -5.08 -9.89 -2.89
N ARG A 79 -5.91 -9.59 -1.88
CA ARG A 79 -5.96 -8.30 -1.21
C ARG A 79 -6.12 -8.53 0.29
N GLY A 80 -5.28 -7.88 1.09
CA GLY A 80 -5.32 -8.03 2.54
C GLY A 80 -6.64 -7.55 3.14
N LYS A 81 -7.18 -8.36 4.04
CA LYS A 81 -8.33 -8.08 4.88
C LYS A 81 -7.88 -8.17 6.33
N VAL A 82 -7.08 -7.21 6.76
CA VAL A 82 -6.40 -7.20 8.05
C VAL A 82 -5.83 -5.81 8.31
N LEU A 83 -5.61 -5.46 9.56
CA LEU A 83 -4.86 -4.25 9.92
C LEU A 83 -3.48 -4.28 9.24
N GLY A 84 -3.14 -3.24 8.47
CA GLY A 84 -2.01 -3.19 7.54
C GLY A 84 -2.39 -3.51 6.08
N GLY A 85 -3.58 -4.08 5.83
CA GLY A 85 -4.07 -4.35 4.48
C GLY A 85 -3.17 -5.29 3.69
N SER A 86 -2.98 -4.99 2.40
CA SER A 86 -2.15 -5.83 1.51
C SER A 86 -0.66 -5.78 1.87
N SER A 87 -0.17 -4.75 2.57
CA SER A 87 1.21 -4.74 3.05
C SER A 87 1.49 -5.80 4.12
N ALA A 88 0.44 -6.29 4.80
CA ALA A 88 0.58 -7.39 5.77
C ALA A 88 0.66 -8.79 5.13
N ILE A 89 0.31 -8.93 3.85
CA ILE A 89 0.27 -10.24 3.15
C ILE A 89 1.05 -10.26 1.83
N ASN A 90 1.77 -9.20 1.49
CA ASN A 90 2.50 -9.09 0.23
C ASN A 90 3.76 -9.99 0.20
N GLY A 91 4.37 -10.10 -0.97
CA GLY A 91 5.58 -10.90 -1.19
C GLY A 91 6.88 -10.20 -0.79
N LEU A 92 6.82 -9.07 -0.03
CA LEU A 92 7.97 -8.34 0.49
C LEU A 92 8.90 -7.76 -0.59
N ILE A 93 8.37 -7.50 -1.79
CA ILE A 93 9.11 -6.88 -2.88
C ILE A 93 8.80 -5.39 -2.89
N TYR A 94 9.83 -4.56 -2.78
CA TYR A 94 9.73 -3.12 -2.96
C TYR A 94 10.42 -2.71 -4.26
N VAL A 95 9.62 -2.31 -5.24
CA VAL A 95 10.08 -1.85 -6.55
C VAL A 95 9.30 -0.59 -6.90
N ARG A 96 9.98 0.44 -7.36
CA ARG A 96 9.35 1.62 -7.96
C ARG A 96 9.12 1.39 -9.45
N GLY A 97 8.13 2.08 -10.03
CA GLY A 97 8.02 2.18 -11.49
C GLY A 97 9.27 2.84 -12.08
N GLN A 98 9.52 2.60 -13.36
CA GLN A 98 10.58 3.30 -14.10
C GLN A 98 10.18 4.77 -14.31
N ALA A 99 11.18 5.64 -14.53
CA ALA A 99 10.91 7.05 -14.79
C ALA A 99 9.95 7.25 -15.96
N GLU A 100 10.10 6.43 -17.01
CA GLU A 100 9.29 6.44 -18.22
C GLU A 100 7.80 6.14 -17.98
N ASP A 101 7.47 5.33 -16.95
CA ASP A 101 6.08 5.05 -16.58
C ASP A 101 5.39 6.34 -16.12
N TYR A 102 6.06 7.12 -15.29
CA TYR A 102 5.54 8.40 -14.77
C TYR A 102 5.53 9.49 -15.82
N GLU A 103 6.56 9.57 -16.66
CA GLU A 103 6.59 10.50 -17.79
C GLU A 103 5.44 10.21 -18.76
N SER A 104 5.14 8.94 -19.02
CA SER A 104 3.99 8.54 -19.83
C SER A 104 2.67 9.02 -19.23
N TRP A 105 2.50 8.91 -17.91
CA TRP A 105 1.30 9.43 -17.24
C TRP A 105 1.20 10.94 -17.35
N ALA A 106 2.28 11.66 -17.16
CA ALA A 106 2.30 13.12 -17.31
C ALA A 106 1.93 13.53 -18.76
N HIS A 107 2.47 12.85 -19.76
CA HIS A 107 2.13 13.10 -21.18
C HIS A 107 0.66 12.80 -21.51
N MET A 108 0.01 11.89 -20.81
CA MET A 108 -1.44 11.66 -20.91
C MET A 108 -2.29 12.77 -20.26
N GLY A 109 -1.67 13.84 -19.77
CA GLY A 109 -2.35 14.98 -19.16
C GLY A 109 -2.46 14.93 -17.63
N ASN A 110 -1.84 13.96 -16.97
CA ASN A 110 -1.83 13.88 -15.50
C ASN A 110 -0.74 14.79 -14.94
N GLN A 111 -1.05 16.07 -14.75
CA GLN A 111 -0.14 17.03 -14.17
C GLN A 111 0.27 16.64 -12.75
N GLY A 112 1.54 16.85 -12.40
CA GLY A 112 2.08 16.47 -11.09
C GLY A 112 2.54 15.00 -11.00
N TRP A 113 2.49 14.24 -12.10
CA TRP A 113 2.86 12.82 -12.13
C TRP A 113 4.13 12.51 -12.92
N SER A 114 4.90 13.52 -13.38
CA SER A 114 6.22 13.26 -13.96
C SER A 114 7.17 12.65 -12.94
N TRP A 115 8.18 11.93 -13.39
CA TRP A 115 9.20 11.34 -12.50
C TRP A 115 9.82 12.38 -11.55
N ARG A 116 10.13 13.55 -12.10
CA ARG A 116 10.69 14.66 -11.32
C ARG A 116 9.78 15.11 -10.20
N GLU A 117 8.47 15.04 -10.39
CA GLU A 117 7.48 15.48 -9.41
C GLU A 117 7.17 14.39 -8.38
N VAL A 118 7.21 13.10 -8.75
CA VAL A 118 6.89 11.99 -7.83
C VAL A 118 8.09 11.50 -7.03
N LEU A 119 9.32 11.60 -7.56
CA LEU A 119 10.55 11.15 -6.90
C LEU A 119 10.74 11.72 -5.48
N PRO A 120 10.49 13.02 -5.21
CA PRO A 120 10.60 13.57 -3.86
C PRO A 120 9.71 12.87 -2.83
N TYR A 121 8.54 12.38 -3.23
CA TYR A 121 7.63 11.65 -2.33
C TYR A 121 8.13 10.23 -2.05
N PHE A 122 8.73 9.56 -3.03
CA PHE A 122 9.41 8.28 -2.82
C PHE A 122 10.56 8.43 -1.82
N ILE A 123 11.43 9.42 -2.03
CA ILE A 123 12.56 9.73 -1.13
C ILE A 123 12.03 10.03 0.28
N ARG A 124 11.02 10.89 0.40
CA ARG A 124 10.43 11.28 1.70
C ARG A 124 9.83 10.11 2.46
N SER A 125 9.27 9.12 1.77
CA SER A 125 8.61 7.96 2.40
C SER A 125 9.56 6.82 2.74
N GLU A 126 10.81 6.86 2.28
CA GLU A 126 11.76 5.78 2.41
C GLU A 126 12.73 5.97 3.56
N ARG A 127 12.99 4.89 4.27
CA ARG A 127 14.11 4.77 5.22
C ARG A 127 15.04 3.65 4.77
N ASN A 128 15.92 3.96 3.83
CA ASN A 128 16.87 3.00 3.30
C ASN A 128 17.98 2.71 4.32
N VAL A 129 18.28 1.44 4.56
CA VAL A 129 19.33 1.02 5.49
C VAL A 129 20.74 1.42 5.05
N ARG A 130 20.93 1.68 3.76
CA ARG A 130 22.21 2.15 3.18
C ARG A 130 22.38 3.67 3.25
N GLY A 131 21.37 4.38 3.79
CA GLY A 131 21.35 5.84 3.87
C GLY A 131 20.65 6.50 2.69
N ALA A 132 20.68 7.84 2.67
CA ALA A 132 20.08 8.67 1.63
C ALA A 132 21.05 8.88 0.47
N ASP A 133 20.50 8.96 -0.74
CA ASP A 133 21.18 9.40 -1.95
C ASP A 133 20.23 10.21 -2.85
N SER A 134 20.56 10.42 -4.12
CA SER A 134 19.71 11.16 -5.07
C SER A 134 18.39 10.45 -5.40
N PHE A 135 18.27 9.17 -5.09
CA PHE A 135 17.08 8.36 -5.38
C PHE A 135 16.45 7.75 -4.12
N HIS A 136 17.16 7.69 -3.01
CA HIS A 136 16.75 7.00 -1.80
C HIS A 136 16.65 7.94 -0.60
N GLY A 137 15.64 7.72 0.24
CA GLY A 137 15.48 8.41 1.50
C GLY A 137 16.12 7.66 2.67
N GLY A 138 16.53 8.41 3.71
CA GLY A 138 17.16 7.84 4.90
C GLY A 138 16.39 8.07 6.20
N THR A 139 15.29 8.85 6.18
CA THR A 139 14.59 9.32 7.39
C THR A 139 13.07 9.16 7.35
N GLY A 140 12.53 8.58 6.29
CA GLY A 140 11.09 8.40 6.11
C GLY A 140 10.46 7.35 7.01
#